data_50361865d45a49a7a8ba652271e0a46d
#
_entry.id   50361865d45a49a7a8ba652271e0a46d
#
_cell.length_a   1.000
_cell.length_b   1.000
_cell.length_c   1.000
_cell.angle_alpha   90.00
_cell.angle_beta   90.00
_cell.angle_gamma   90.00
#
_symmetry.space_group_name_H-M   'P 1'
#
loop_
_entity.id
_entity.type
_entity.pdbx_description
1 polymer ?
#
loop_
_entity_poly.entity_id
_entity_poly.type
_entity_poly.pdbx_seq_one_letter_code
_entity_poly.pdbx_strand_id
1 'polypeptide(L)'
;QRHVDQPPPHVALMKKMGIADYETASDSGNMRFFPNGRLMKSLIERYVTDRVKEYGGYEVETPIMYDSEHPSMVSYFNRFPARQYNIDSDGKKLFLRFAACFGQFLMANHFQMSFKNLPYKLYELTRYSFRREQSGELVGLRRLRAFTMPDCHAFCGNMTQAIDELKVRFDLSQSVLSNLGIENSDYDMAIRFTEDFYNENKSTIEQIVKKNGKPVLVEMWTEKFFYFVLKWEFNFIDNLGKASALSTDQIDVENGNRYGIEFVD
;
A
#
# COMPACT_ATOMS: atom_id res chain seq x y z
N GLN A 1 -21.75 2.32 -20.15
CA GLN A 1 -20.89 1.13 -20.42
C GLN A 1 -19.91 1.52 -21.50
N ARG A 2 -18.63 1.72 -21.16
CA ARG A 2 -17.57 1.77 -22.17
C ARG A 2 -17.29 0.34 -22.60
N HIS A 3 -17.68 -0.01 -23.81
CA HIS A 3 -17.21 -1.22 -24.48
C HIS A 3 -15.69 -1.12 -24.61
N VAL A 4 -14.98 -1.96 -23.86
CA VAL A 4 -13.56 -2.20 -24.09
C VAL A 4 -13.52 -3.31 -25.15
N ASP A 5 -13.27 -2.96 -26.40
CA ASP A 5 -13.28 -3.89 -27.52
C ASP A 5 -12.18 -4.97 -27.45
N GLN A 6 -11.19 -4.81 -26.55
CA GLN A 6 -10.19 -5.84 -26.26
C GLN A 6 -9.79 -5.82 -24.78
N PRO A 7 -9.80 -6.97 -24.10
CA PRO A 7 -9.28 -7.07 -22.73
C PRO A 7 -7.76 -6.81 -22.72
N PRO A 8 -7.22 -6.27 -21.62
CA PRO A 8 -5.77 -6.07 -21.49
C PRO A 8 -4.98 -7.35 -21.78
N PRO A 9 -3.81 -7.28 -22.45
CA PRO A 9 -3.05 -8.45 -22.88
C PRO A 9 -2.74 -9.45 -21.78
N HIS A 10 -2.53 -9.00 -20.54
CA HIS A 10 -2.23 -9.87 -19.41
C HIS A 10 -3.38 -10.85 -19.07
N VAL A 11 -4.62 -10.52 -19.40
CA VAL A 11 -5.78 -11.41 -19.14
C VAL A 11 -5.68 -12.67 -19.98
N ALA A 12 -5.30 -12.56 -21.24
CA ALA A 12 -5.06 -13.72 -22.11
C ALA A 12 -3.80 -14.48 -21.69
N LEU A 13 -2.73 -13.75 -21.34
CA LEU A 13 -1.45 -14.33 -20.93
C LEU A 13 -1.56 -15.13 -19.63
N MET A 14 -2.25 -14.61 -18.61
CA MET A 14 -2.39 -15.31 -17.32
C MET A 14 -3.04 -16.69 -17.48
N LYS A 15 -4.02 -16.81 -18.39
CA LYS A 15 -4.67 -18.08 -18.71
C LYS A 15 -3.77 -19.00 -19.53
N LYS A 16 -3.20 -18.49 -20.61
CA LYS A 16 -2.31 -19.24 -21.51
C LYS A 16 -1.10 -19.83 -20.77
N MET A 17 -0.53 -19.10 -19.83
CA MET A 17 0.65 -19.50 -19.07
C MET A 17 0.32 -20.31 -17.79
N GLY A 18 -0.96 -20.56 -17.51
CA GLY A 18 -1.36 -21.24 -16.27
C GLY A 18 -0.99 -20.48 -15.00
N ILE A 19 -1.11 -19.15 -15.02
CA ILE A 19 -0.78 -18.29 -13.89
C ILE A 19 -1.97 -18.18 -12.94
N ALA A 20 -3.11 -17.68 -13.43
CA ALA A 20 -4.31 -17.46 -12.65
C ALA A 20 -5.56 -17.47 -13.52
N ASP A 21 -6.72 -17.63 -12.89
CA ASP A 21 -8.01 -17.43 -13.51
C ASP A 21 -9.02 -16.93 -12.48
N TYR A 22 -10.16 -16.49 -12.96
CA TYR A 22 -11.29 -16.07 -12.13
C TYR A 22 -11.87 -17.26 -11.35
N GLU A 23 -12.13 -17.06 -10.06
CA GLU A 23 -12.82 -18.05 -9.24
C GLU A 23 -14.32 -17.76 -9.22
N THR A 24 -15.08 -18.57 -9.94
CA THR A 24 -16.54 -18.39 -10.10
C THR A 24 -17.34 -18.71 -8.83
N ALA A 25 -16.76 -19.47 -7.92
CA ALA A 25 -17.35 -19.80 -6.61
C ALA A 25 -17.04 -18.74 -5.54
N SER A 26 -16.32 -17.68 -5.89
CA SER A 26 -15.99 -16.56 -4.99
C SER A 26 -16.55 -15.24 -5.52
N ASP A 27 -16.43 -14.18 -4.73
CA ASP A 27 -16.78 -12.85 -5.22
C ASP A 27 -15.80 -12.40 -6.31
N SER A 28 -16.29 -11.61 -7.27
CA SER A 28 -15.49 -11.09 -8.38
C SER A 28 -14.22 -10.37 -7.89
N GLY A 29 -13.10 -10.57 -8.57
CA GLY A 29 -11.81 -9.99 -8.16
C GLY A 29 -11.07 -10.80 -7.10
N ASN A 30 -11.58 -11.99 -6.75
CA ASN A 30 -10.88 -13.01 -5.99
C ASN A 30 -10.39 -14.07 -6.99
N MET A 31 -9.09 -14.14 -7.19
CA MET A 31 -8.48 -15.02 -8.19
C MET A 31 -8.00 -16.33 -7.57
N ARG A 32 -8.09 -17.41 -8.35
CA ARG A 32 -7.35 -18.64 -8.08
C ARG A 32 -6.00 -18.57 -8.82
N PHE A 33 -4.93 -18.95 -8.13
CA PHE A 33 -3.61 -19.07 -8.70
C PHE A 33 -3.26 -20.53 -8.94
N PHE A 34 -2.90 -20.85 -10.18
CA PHE A 34 -2.40 -22.18 -10.54
C PHE A 34 -0.96 -22.38 -10.04
N PRO A 35 -0.39 -23.60 -10.08
CA PRO A 35 0.93 -23.86 -9.53
C PRO A 35 2.02 -22.92 -10.04
N ASN A 36 2.06 -22.65 -11.36
CA ASN A 36 3.03 -21.72 -11.95
C ASN A 36 2.87 -20.29 -11.40
N GLY A 37 1.63 -19.80 -11.36
CA GLY A 37 1.35 -18.47 -10.82
C GLY A 37 1.61 -18.38 -9.32
N ARG A 38 1.31 -19.44 -8.56
CA ARG A 38 1.62 -19.46 -7.13
C ARG A 38 3.13 -19.49 -6.88
N LEU A 39 3.88 -20.21 -7.70
CA LEU A 39 5.35 -20.19 -7.63
C LEU A 39 5.91 -18.80 -7.91
N MET A 40 5.52 -18.15 -9.02
CA MET A 40 5.94 -16.79 -9.35
C MET A 40 5.62 -15.82 -8.22
N LYS A 41 4.39 -15.87 -7.71
CA LYS A 41 3.97 -15.03 -6.59
C LYS A 41 4.83 -15.26 -5.35
N SER A 42 5.12 -16.53 -4.99
CA SER A 42 5.96 -16.87 -3.84
C SER A 42 7.39 -16.35 -3.96
N LEU A 43 7.95 -16.39 -5.16
CA LEU A 43 9.32 -15.88 -5.40
C LEU A 43 9.38 -14.36 -5.25
N ILE A 44 8.38 -13.64 -5.79
CA ILE A 44 8.28 -12.19 -5.63
C ILE A 44 8.05 -11.82 -4.15
N GLU A 45 7.14 -12.50 -3.46
CA GLU A 45 6.85 -12.30 -2.04
C GLU A 45 8.11 -12.48 -1.19
N ARG A 46 8.87 -13.54 -1.42
CA ARG A 46 10.14 -13.80 -0.72
C ARG A 46 11.17 -12.72 -1.02
N TYR A 47 11.39 -12.41 -2.29
CA TYR A 47 12.33 -11.38 -2.70
C TYR A 47 12.05 -10.04 -2.03
N VAL A 48 10.80 -9.56 -2.07
CA VAL A 48 10.43 -8.29 -1.43
C VAL A 48 10.61 -8.35 0.09
N THR A 49 10.21 -9.46 0.71
CA THR A 49 10.39 -9.68 2.16
C THR A 49 11.87 -9.59 2.55
N ASP A 50 12.75 -10.26 1.81
CA ASP A 50 14.20 -10.22 2.07
C ASP A 50 14.74 -8.79 1.93
N ARG A 51 14.33 -8.06 0.90
CA ARG A 51 14.73 -6.64 0.71
C ARG A 51 14.26 -5.73 1.85
N VAL A 52 13.03 -5.91 2.33
CA VAL A 52 12.52 -5.12 3.45
C VAL A 52 13.20 -5.48 4.78
N LYS A 53 13.54 -6.76 4.98
CA LYS A 53 14.33 -7.19 6.16
C LYS A 53 15.76 -6.61 6.13
N GLU A 54 16.40 -6.57 4.97
CA GLU A 54 17.70 -5.91 4.80
C GLU A 54 17.63 -4.39 5.07
N TYR A 55 16.52 -3.76 4.73
CA TYR A 55 16.23 -2.37 5.09
C TYR A 55 16.03 -2.17 6.60
N GLY A 56 15.84 -3.25 7.36
CA GLY A 56 15.64 -3.25 8.81
C GLY A 56 14.19 -3.39 9.25
N GLY A 57 13.30 -3.85 8.38
CA GLY A 57 11.91 -4.14 8.73
C GLY A 57 11.77 -5.43 9.53
N TYR A 58 11.07 -5.37 10.66
CA TYR A 58 10.68 -6.54 11.45
C TYR A 58 9.38 -7.12 10.90
N GLU A 59 9.44 -8.36 10.44
CA GLU A 59 8.28 -9.07 9.90
C GLU A 59 7.31 -9.42 11.02
N VAL A 60 6.04 -9.05 10.82
CA VAL A 60 4.94 -9.32 11.75
C VAL A 60 3.75 -9.92 11.02
N GLU A 61 2.81 -10.43 11.79
CA GLU A 61 1.53 -10.91 11.29
C GLU A 61 0.40 -10.37 12.17
N THR A 62 -0.62 -9.80 11.55
CA THR A 62 -1.81 -9.29 12.22
C THR A 62 -3.07 -9.98 11.71
N PRO A 63 -4.17 -10.00 12.48
CA PRO A 63 -5.39 -10.68 12.07
C PRO A 63 -5.95 -10.19 10.75
N ILE A 64 -6.56 -11.09 9.98
CA ILE A 64 -7.27 -10.75 8.73
C ILE A 64 -8.67 -10.21 8.98
N MET A 65 -9.22 -10.40 10.19
CA MET A 65 -10.59 -10.07 10.55
C MET A 65 -10.61 -9.29 11.87
N TYR A 66 -11.42 -8.26 11.92
CA TYR A 66 -11.52 -7.34 13.06
C TYR A 66 -12.96 -7.09 13.44
N ASP A 67 -13.16 -6.69 14.69
CA ASP A 67 -14.45 -6.25 15.24
C ASP A 67 -14.76 -4.82 14.77
N SER A 68 -15.88 -4.64 14.07
CA SER A 68 -16.30 -3.32 13.56
C SER A 68 -16.80 -2.37 14.65
N GLU A 69 -17.12 -2.88 15.83
CA GLU A 69 -17.59 -2.10 16.98
C GLU A 69 -16.45 -1.71 17.95
N HIS A 70 -15.23 -2.22 17.68
CA HIS A 70 -14.06 -1.82 18.49
C HIS A 70 -13.77 -0.31 18.33
N PRO A 71 -13.56 0.43 19.43
CA PRO A 71 -13.40 1.91 19.38
C PRO A 71 -12.35 2.40 18.36
N SER A 72 -11.22 1.71 18.27
CA SER A 72 -10.16 2.06 17.32
C SER A 72 -10.57 1.84 15.86
N MET A 73 -11.56 0.99 15.59
CA MET A 73 -12.05 0.71 14.25
C MET A 73 -13.16 1.66 13.83
N VAL A 74 -14.05 2.07 14.72
CA VAL A 74 -15.18 2.97 14.44
C VAL A 74 -14.71 4.25 13.74
N SER A 75 -13.64 4.87 14.20
CA SER A 75 -13.09 6.08 13.59
C SER A 75 -12.56 5.85 12.16
N TYR A 76 -12.08 4.65 11.88
CA TYR A 76 -11.58 4.24 10.57
C TYR A 76 -12.73 4.03 9.58
N PHE A 77 -13.83 3.42 10.02
CA PHE A 77 -15.04 3.22 9.22
C PHE A 77 -15.67 4.52 8.76
N ASN A 78 -15.70 5.54 9.60
CA ASN A 78 -16.23 6.85 9.25
C ASN A 78 -15.47 7.50 8.07
N ARG A 79 -14.18 7.17 7.90
CA ARG A 79 -13.36 7.63 6.76
C ARG A 79 -13.52 6.78 5.49
N PHE A 80 -13.81 5.49 5.64
CA PHE A 80 -13.82 4.53 4.53
C PHE A 80 -15.07 3.62 4.56
N PRO A 81 -16.28 4.18 4.51
CA PRO A 81 -17.51 3.47 4.86
C PRO A 81 -17.90 2.33 3.93
N ALA A 82 -17.36 2.23 2.72
CA ALA A 82 -17.82 1.29 1.69
C ALA A 82 -16.77 0.28 1.22
N ARG A 83 -15.67 0.08 1.97
CA ARG A 83 -14.51 -0.67 1.46
C ARG A 83 -14.37 -2.08 1.97
N GLN A 84 -15.12 -2.48 2.99
CA GLN A 84 -14.94 -3.75 3.70
C GLN A 84 -15.98 -4.80 3.33
N TYR A 85 -15.63 -6.06 3.49
CA TYR A 85 -16.57 -7.16 3.61
C TYR A 85 -17.03 -7.25 5.06
N ASN A 86 -18.31 -7.03 5.29
CA ASN A 86 -18.92 -7.17 6.61
C ASN A 86 -19.37 -8.60 6.83
N ILE A 87 -19.16 -9.10 8.04
CA ILE A 87 -19.49 -10.46 8.46
C ILE A 87 -20.33 -10.34 9.73
N ASP A 88 -21.50 -10.96 9.73
CA ASP A 88 -22.31 -11.16 10.93
C ASP A 88 -22.17 -12.62 11.35
N SER A 89 -21.64 -12.85 12.56
CA SER A 89 -21.41 -14.18 13.08
C SER A 89 -21.71 -14.21 14.56
N ASP A 90 -22.73 -14.99 14.96
CA ASP A 90 -23.16 -15.15 16.35
C ASP A 90 -23.39 -13.82 17.09
N GLY A 91 -24.00 -12.85 16.39
CA GLY A 91 -24.28 -11.52 16.91
C GLY A 91 -23.07 -10.60 16.98
N LYS A 92 -21.90 -11.00 16.50
CA LYS A 92 -20.73 -10.15 16.34
C LYS A 92 -20.66 -9.57 14.96
N LYS A 93 -20.40 -8.27 14.88
CA LYS A 93 -20.19 -7.57 13.62
C LYS A 93 -18.70 -7.45 13.34
N LEU A 94 -18.23 -8.24 12.40
CA LEU A 94 -16.84 -8.35 12.02
C LEU A 94 -16.64 -7.83 10.59
N PHE A 95 -15.39 -7.59 10.20
CA PHE A 95 -15.04 -7.27 8.82
C PHE A 95 -13.68 -7.86 8.44
N LEU A 96 -13.50 -8.14 7.15
CA LEU A 96 -12.20 -8.49 6.60
C LEU A 96 -11.39 -7.21 6.38
N ARG A 97 -10.11 -7.23 6.75
CA ARG A 97 -9.24 -6.05 6.63
C ARG A 97 -9.08 -5.61 5.18
N PHE A 98 -9.16 -4.32 4.99
CA PHE A 98 -8.92 -3.65 3.71
C PHE A 98 -7.68 -2.74 3.77
N ALA A 99 -6.96 -2.74 4.88
CA ALA A 99 -5.70 -2.05 5.13
C ALA A 99 -4.89 -2.81 6.20
N ALA A 100 -3.56 -2.74 6.14
CA ALA A 100 -2.68 -3.30 7.17
C ALA A 100 -2.44 -2.33 8.32
N CYS A 101 -2.54 -1.03 8.04
CA CYS A 101 -2.11 0.06 8.92
C CYS A 101 -2.61 -0.10 10.35
N PHE A 102 -3.92 -0.26 10.55
CA PHE A 102 -4.52 -0.32 11.88
C PHE A 102 -4.04 -1.53 12.70
N GLY A 103 -3.78 -2.68 12.07
CA GLY A 103 -3.23 -3.84 12.76
C GLY A 103 -1.82 -3.58 13.29
N GLN A 104 -0.95 -3.00 12.47
CA GLN A 104 0.40 -2.63 12.87
C GLN A 104 0.40 -1.47 13.88
N PHE A 105 -0.52 -0.51 13.78
CA PHE A 105 -0.64 0.58 14.76
C PHE A 105 -1.12 0.09 16.12
N LEU A 106 -2.11 -0.81 16.16
CA LEU A 106 -2.55 -1.45 17.39
C LEU A 106 -1.41 -2.25 18.04
N MET A 107 -0.62 -2.96 17.25
CA MET A 107 0.56 -3.67 17.74
C MET A 107 1.61 -2.71 18.29
N ALA A 108 1.91 -1.63 17.57
CA ALA A 108 2.91 -0.64 17.97
C ALA A 108 2.53 0.09 19.26
N ASN A 109 1.23 0.31 19.50
CA ASN A 109 0.75 0.88 20.77
C ASN A 109 1.12 0.04 22.01
N HIS A 110 1.29 -1.27 21.83
CA HIS A 110 1.71 -2.17 22.92
C HIS A 110 3.22 -2.26 23.11
N PHE A 111 4.01 -1.66 22.24
CA PHE A 111 5.46 -1.70 22.33
C PHE A 111 5.98 -0.59 23.24
N GLN A 112 6.99 -0.92 24.03
CA GLN A 112 7.82 0.08 24.70
C GLN A 112 9.00 0.43 23.79
N MET A 113 8.80 1.41 22.92
CA MET A 113 9.86 1.88 22.04
C MET A 113 10.74 2.88 22.75
N SER A 114 12.07 2.76 22.67
CA SER A 114 13.00 3.81 23.04
C SER A 114 13.32 4.65 21.82
N PHE A 115 13.58 5.95 22.01
CA PHE A 115 14.01 6.81 20.92
C PHE A 115 15.27 6.28 20.21
N LYS A 116 16.12 5.50 20.89
CA LYS A 116 17.30 4.82 20.34
C LYS A 116 16.96 3.74 19.32
N ASN A 117 15.74 3.22 19.34
CA ASN A 117 15.27 2.21 18.40
C ASN A 117 14.58 2.82 17.17
N LEU A 118 14.38 4.14 17.16
CA LEU A 118 13.73 4.82 16.05
C LEU A 118 14.72 5.09 14.90
N PRO A 119 14.30 4.95 13.64
CA PRO A 119 12.95 4.58 13.22
C PRO A 119 12.68 3.08 13.46
N TYR A 120 11.58 2.74 14.13
CA TYR A 120 11.18 1.36 14.35
C TYR A 120 10.28 0.90 13.19
N LYS A 121 10.62 -0.21 12.54
CA LYS A 121 10.00 -0.60 11.28
C LYS A 121 9.25 -1.91 11.41
N LEU A 122 7.93 -1.89 11.20
CA LEU A 122 7.12 -3.09 11.12
C LEU A 122 6.78 -3.38 9.66
N TYR A 123 6.89 -4.65 9.28
CA TYR A 123 6.62 -5.13 7.94
C TYR A 123 5.66 -6.31 7.99
N GLU A 124 4.67 -6.31 7.10
CA GLU A 124 3.77 -7.44 6.92
C GLU A 124 3.48 -7.66 5.44
N LEU A 125 3.56 -8.91 5.02
CA LEU A 125 3.06 -9.33 3.72
C LEU A 125 1.54 -9.54 3.83
N THR A 126 0.80 -8.45 3.69
CA THR A 126 -0.61 -8.35 4.05
C THR A 126 -1.52 -8.88 2.97
N ARG A 127 -2.45 -9.77 3.34
CA ARG A 127 -3.59 -10.13 2.48
C ARG A 127 -4.74 -9.17 2.74
N TYR A 128 -5.22 -8.54 1.65
CA TYR A 128 -6.36 -7.64 1.67
C TYR A 128 -7.60 -8.28 1.12
N SER A 129 -8.75 -7.83 1.65
CA SER A 129 -10.07 -8.11 1.10
C SER A 129 -10.82 -6.79 0.98
N PHE A 130 -10.90 -6.28 -0.25
CA PHE A 130 -11.27 -4.90 -0.54
C PHE A 130 -12.49 -4.83 -1.45
N ARG A 131 -13.67 -4.59 -0.89
CA ARG A 131 -14.96 -4.71 -1.61
C ARG A 131 -15.32 -3.50 -2.47
N ARG A 132 -14.60 -2.40 -2.36
CA ARG A 132 -14.97 -1.13 -3.02
C ARG A 132 -14.99 -1.18 -4.53
N GLU A 133 -14.13 -1.98 -5.14
CA GLU A 133 -14.05 -2.06 -6.60
C GLU A 133 -15.35 -2.59 -7.18
N GLN A 134 -15.98 -1.81 -8.06
CA GLN A 134 -17.20 -2.23 -8.75
C GLN A 134 -16.87 -3.29 -9.81
N SER A 135 -17.84 -4.13 -10.14
CA SER A 135 -17.63 -5.23 -11.09
C SER A 135 -17.10 -4.75 -12.45
N GLY A 136 -17.50 -3.57 -12.92
CA GLY A 136 -17.02 -2.98 -14.17
C GLY A 136 -15.60 -2.40 -14.13
N GLU A 137 -14.98 -2.34 -12.95
CA GLU A 137 -13.63 -1.81 -12.75
C GLU A 137 -12.59 -2.91 -12.60
N LEU A 138 -13.02 -4.14 -12.28
CA LEU A 138 -12.14 -5.29 -12.10
C LEU A 138 -11.52 -5.73 -13.42
N VAL A 139 -10.21 -5.95 -13.43
CA VAL A 139 -9.47 -6.30 -14.64
C VAL A 139 -8.33 -7.28 -14.32
N GLY A 140 -8.55 -8.57 -14.57
CA GLY A 140 -7.53 -9.61 -14.44
C GLY A 140 -6.76 -9.53 -13.12
N LEU A 141 -5.42 -9.53 -13.21
CA LEU A 141 -4.53 -9.38 -12.05
C LEU A 141 -4.22 -7.92 -11.69
N ARG A 142 -4.65 -6.97 -12.52
CA ARG A 142 -4.33 -5.56 -12.31
C ARG A 142 -5.25 -4.86 -11.30
N ARG A 143 -6.54 -5.22 -11.27
CA ARG A 143 -7.51 -4.61 -10.36
C ARG A 143 -8.38 -5.68 -9.72
N LEU A 144 -8.14 -5.92 -8.46
CA LEU A 144 -8.64 -7.03 -7.68
C LEU A 144 -9.38 -6.53 -6.42
N ARG A 145 -10.21 -7.41 -5.85
CA ARG A 145 -10.78 -7.25 -4.51
C ARG A 145 -9.99 -7.97 -3.44
N ALA A 146 -9.24 -9.01 -3.82
CA ALA A 146 -8.35 -9.72 -2.92
C ALA A 146 -6.95 -9.81 -3.53
N PHE A 147 -5.95 -9.34 -2.80
CA PHE A 147 -4.55 -9.33 -3.23
C PHE A 147 -3.61 -9.31 -2.03
N THR A 148 -2.34 -9.54 -2.28
CA THR A 148 -1.28 -9.44 -1.28
C THR A 148 -0.44 -8.21 -1.55
N MET A 149 -0.11 -7.44 -0.50
CA MET A 149 0.72 -6.25 -0.60
C MET A 149 1.78 -6.28 0.50
N PRO A 150 3.04 -5.94 0.19
CA PRO A 150 4.06 -5.71 1.20
C PRO A 150 3.83 -4.35 1.85
N ASP A 151 3.48 -4.34 3.13
CA ASP A 151 3.23 -3.12 3.90
C ASP A 151 4.31 -2.94 4.95
N CYS A 152 4.98 -1.78 4.93
CA CYS A 152 6.01 -1.44 5.89
C CYS A 152 5.75 -0.06 6.50
N HIS A 153 5.59 0.00 7.83
CA HIS A 153 5.46 1.25 8.57
C HIS A 153 6.74 1.53 9.36
N ALA A 154 7.32 2.71 9.16
CA ALA A 154 8.44 3.22 9.93
C ALA A 154 7.94 4.25 10.94
N PHE A 155 8.04 3.93 12.22
CA PHE A 155 7.69 4.83 13.32
C PHE A 155 8.89 5.73 13.60
N CYS A 156 8.72 7.02 13.33
CA CYS A 156 9.77 8.03 13.40
C CYS A 156 9.54 8.98 14.58
N GLY A 157 10.62 9.43 15.21
CA GLY A 157 10.55 10.33 16.36
C GLY A 157 10.28 11.79 15.98
N ASN A 158 10.54 12.17 14.72
CA ASN A 158 10.33 13.53 14.24
C ASN A 158 10.27 13.58 12.70
N MET A 159 9.92 14.75 12.17
CA MET A 159 9.77 14.96 10.72
C MET A 159 11.07 14.76 9.94
N THR A 160 12.22 15.16 10.50
CA THR A 160 13.52 14.99 9.83
C THR A 160 13.80 13.51 9.58
N GLN A 161 13.58 12.67 10.61
CA GLN A 161 13.76 11.22 10.48
C GLN A 161 12.74 10.61 9.49
N ALA A 162 11.49 11.08 9.47
CA ALA A 162 10.49 10.63 8.51
C ALA A 162 10.88 10.98 7.06
N ILE A 163 11.44 12.16 6.84
CA ILE A 163 11.93 12.59 5.52
C ILE A 163 13.13 11.74 5.08
N ASP A 164 14.06 11.45 5.98
CA ASP A 164 15.21 10.60 5.66
C ASP A 164 14.77 9.17 5.32
N GLU A 165 13.85 8.61 6.08
CA GLU A 165 13.26 7.30 5.78
C GLU A 165 12.53 7.31 4.43
N LEU A 166 11.76 8.35 4.12
CA LEU A 166 11.08 8.48 2.83
C LEU A 166 12.06 8.42 1.65
N LYS A 167 13.24 9.04 1.77
CA LYS A 167 14.29 9.01 0.73
C LYS A 167 14.88 7.61 0.55
N VAL A 168 15.17 6.92 1.65
CA VAL A 168 15.68 5.54 1.63
C VAL A 168 14.66 4.60 1.01
N ARG A 169 13.38 4.75 1.37
CA ARG A 169 12.28 3.93 0.86
C ARG A 169 11.96 4.20 -0.61
N PHE A 170 12.19 5.43 -1.06
CA PHE A 170 12.13 5.75 -2.49
C PHE A 170 13.14 4.91 -3.28
N ASP A 171 14.39 4.86 -2.82
CA ASP A 171 15.44 4.03 -3.44
C ASP A 171 15.14 2.54 -3.37
N LEU A 172 14.66 2.09 -2.23
CA LEU A 172 14.24 0.70 -2.04
C LEU A 172 13.17 0.32 -3.07
N SER A 173 12.15 1.16 -3.24
CA SER A 173 11.07 0.92 -4.19
C SER A 173 11.57 0.86 -5.64
N GLN A 174 12.41 1.80 -6.06
CA GLN A 174 13.02 1.78 -7.40
C GLN A 174 13.88 0.53 -7.61
N SER A 175 14.70 0.17 -6.63
CA SER A 175 15.55 -1.01 -6.68
C SER A 175 14.74 -2.30 -6.80
N VAL A 176 13.65 -2.42 -6.04
CA VAL A 176 12.76 -3.59 -6.11
C VAL A 176 12.12 -3.70 -7.48
N LEU A 177 11.60 -2.61 -8.03
CA LEU A 177 10.98 -2.61 -9.35
C LEU A 177 11.99 -2.96 -10.45
N SER A 178 13.16 -2.33 -10.47
CA SER A 178 14.19 -2.61 -11.47
C SER A 178 14.67 -4.06 -11.44
N ASN A 179 14.89 -4.64 -10.24
CA ASN A 179 15.25 -6.04 -10.10
C ASN A 179 14.14 -7.02 -10.54
N LEU A 180 12.90 -6.56 -10.60
CA LEU A 180 11.78 -7.32 -11.17
C LEU A 180 11.62 -7.07 -12.69
N GLY A 181 12.52 -6.29 -13.31
CA GLY A 181 12.49 -5.96 -14.73
C GLY A 181 11.53 -4.84 -15.09
N ILE A 182 11.14 -4.01 -14.13
CA ILE A 182 10.30 -2.83 -14.32
C ILE A 182 11.19 -1.59 -14.16
N GLU A 183 11.61 -1.05 -15.28
CA GLU A 183 12.53 0.08 -15.29
C GLU A 183 11.80 1.41 -15.09
N ASN A 184 12.56 2.48 -14.77
CA ASN A 184 11.98 3.81 -14.56
C ASN A 184 11.25 4.38 -15.79
N SER A 185 11.57 3.88 -16.99
CA SER A 185 10.85 4.21 -18.23
C SER A 185 9.42 3.62 -18.29
N ASP A 186 9.11 2.60 -17.49
CA ASP A 186 7.88 1.84 -17.59
C ASP A 186 6.74 2.38 -16.73
N TYR A 187 7.02 3.35 -15.84
CA TYR A 187 6.03 3.93 -14.94
C TYR A 187 6.20 5.43 -14.78
N ASP A 188 5.15 6.12 -14.41
CA ASP A 188 5.17 7.55 -14.10
C ASP A 188 5.02 7.78 -12.60
N MET A 189 5.65 8.84 -12.12
CA MET A 189 5.55 9.25 -10.72
C MET A 189 4.50 10.35 -10.55
N ALA A 190 3.63 10.18 -9.56
CA ALA A 190 2.81 11.24 -9.01
C ALA A 190 3.25 11.54 -7.58
N ILE A 191 3.28 12.80 -7.20
CA ILE A 191 3.57 13.26 -5.84
C ILE A 191 2.50 14.24 -5.38
N ARG A 192 2.02 14.04 -4.15
CA ARG A 192 0.99 14.87 -3.52
C ARG A 192 1.49 15.38 -2.19
N PHE A 193 1.24 16.64 -1.91
CA PHE A 193 1.63 17.24 -0.64
C PHE A 193 0.75 18.44 -0.32
N THR A 194 0.77 18.85 0.96
CA THR A 194 0.14 20.10 1.39
C THR A 194 1.06 21.28 1.08
N GLU A 195 0.45 22.44 0.86
CA GLU A 195 1.19 23.69 0.62
C GLU A 195 2.14 24.03 1.79
N ASP A 196 1.65 23.85 3.02
CA ASP A 196 2.48 24.08 4.22
C ASP A 196 3.71 23.16 4.23
N PHE A 197 3.51 21.86 3.98
CA PHE A 197 4.63 20.92 3.91
C PHE A 197 5.63 21.29 2.80
N TYR A 198 5.13 21.73 1.64
CA TYR A 198 6.01 22.21 0.55
C TYR A 198 6.82 23.42 0.96
N ASN A 199 6.19 24.43 1.57
CA ASN A 199 6.89 25.66 1.98
C ASN A 199 8.01 25.38 3.00
N GLU A 200 7.79 24.43 3.91
CA GLU A 200 8.77 24.03 4.92
C GLU A 200 9.87 23.09 4.35
N ASN A 201 9.54 22.26 3.36
CA ASN A 201 10.37 21.14 2.90
C ASN A 201 10.64 21.15 1.39
N LYS A 202 10.61 22.33 0.75
CA LYS A 202 10.77 22.51 -0.70
C LYS A 202 11.97 21.75 -1.27
N SER A 203 13.13 21.87 -0.63
CA SER A 203 14.36 21.22 -1.07
C SER A 203 14.25 19.68 -1.09
N THR A 204 13.52 19.10 -0.16
CA THR A 204 13.27 17.65 -0.11
C THR A 204 12.44 17.21 -1.31
N ILE A 205 11.36 17.92 -1.62
CA ILE A 205 10.50 17.61 -2.77
C ILE A 205 11.28 17.75 -4.07
N GLU A 206 12.04 18.83 -4.23
CA GLU A 206 12.92 19.04 -5.41
C GLU A 206 13.95 17.91 -5.56
N GLN A 207 14.55 17.43 -4.46
CA GLN A 207 15.49 16.32 -4.47
C GLN A 207 14.83 15.01 -4.93
N ILE A 208 13.63 14.69 -4.44
CA ILE A 208 12.88 13.49 -4.83
C ILE A 208 12.50 13.55 -6.32
N VAL A 209 11.98 14.71 -6.78
CA VAL A 209 11.63 14.91 -8.19
C VAL A 209 12.86 14.80 -9.08
N LYS A 210 13.97 15.42 -8.71
CA LYS A 210 15.23 15.33 -9.45
C LYS A 210 15.77 13.90 -9.48
N LYS A 211 15.66 13.17 -8.39
CA LYS A 211 16.08 11.77 -8.29
C LYS A 211 15.26 10.85 -9.18
N ASN A 212 13.98 11.14 -9.36
CA ASN A 212 13.12 10.41 -10.31
C ASN A 212 13.65 10.51 -11.75
N GLY A 213 14.34 11.58 -12.12
CA GLY A 213 15.05 11.74 -13.39
C GLY A 213 14.14 12.02 -14.60
N LYS A 214 12.84 12.18 -14.40
CA LYS A 214 11.86 12.52 -15.45
C LYS A 214 10.72 13.36 -14.87
N PRO A 215 9.84 13.96 -15.72
CA PRO A 215 8.71 14.75 -15.25
C PRO A 215 7.82 13.98 -14.25
N VAL A 216 7.27 14.69 -13.29
CA VAL A 216 6.44 14.17 -12.21
C VAL A 216 5.10 14.90 -12.22
N LEU A 217 4.01 14.17 -12.05
CA LEU A 217 2.71 14.77 -11.81
C LEU A 217 2.65 15.27 -10.37
N VAL A 218 2.46 16.58 -10.20
CA VAL A 218 2.38 17.22 -8.88
C VAL A 218 0.94 17.60 -8.57
N GLU A 219 0.46 17.22 -7.39
CA GLU A 219 -0.80 17.64 -6.82
C GLU A 219 -0.54 18.32 -5.47
N MET A 220 -0.80 19.61 -5.38
CA MET A 220 -0.62 20.39 -4.15
C MET A 220 -1.97 20.81 -3.58
N TRP A 221 -2.16 20.63 -2.29
CA TRP A 221 -3.39 20.96 -1.58
C TRP A 221 -3.18 22.11 -0.61
N THR A 222 -4.11 23.04 -0.63
CA THR A 222 -4.14 24.16 0.34
C THR A 222 -4.58 23.70 1.73
N GLU A 223 -5.37 22.61 1.79
CA GLU A 223 -5.86 22.04 3.05
C GLU A 223 -5.51 20.55 3.12
N LYS A 224 -5.24 20.07 4.34
CA LYS A 224 -4.97 18.67 4.60
C LYS A 224 -6.26 17.85 4.66
N PHE A 225 -6.56 17.08 3.64
CA PHE A 225 -7.73 16.19 3.58
C PHE A 225 -7.49 14.79 4.16
N PHE A 226 -6.24 14.32 4.11
CA PHE A 226 -5.85 12.98 4.53
C PHE A 226 -4.98 13.03 5.78
N TYR A 227 -4.66 11.85 6.33
CA TYR A 227 -3.76 11.67 7.46
C TYR A 227 -2.30 11.95 7.12
N PHE A 228 -1.94 12.02 5.84
CA PHE A 228 -0.58 12.28 5.37
C PHE A 228 -0.42 13.73 4.87
N VAL A 229 0.79 14.23 4.93
CA VAL A 229 1.21 15.55 4.41
C VAL A 229 1.98 15.44 3.11
N LEU A 230 2.53 14.28 2.82
CA LEU A 230 3.19 13.94 1.56
C LEU A 230 2.89 12.49 1.21
N LYS A 231 2.66 12.24 -0.09
CA LYS A 231 2.56 10.90 -0.67
C LYS A 231 3.15 10.91 -2.08
N TRP A 232 3.96 9.91 -2.43
CA TRP A 232 4.33 9.65 -3.81
C TRP A 232 3.85 8.26 -4.24
N GLU A 233 3.65 8.10 -5.56
CA GLU A 233 3.22 6.86 -6.19
C GLU A 233 3.96 6.67 -7.50
N PHE A 234 4.42 5.44 -7.75
CA PHE A 234 4.81 4.98 -9.08
C PHE A 234 3.62 4.30 -9.74
N ASN A 235 3.23 4.78 -10.91
CA ASN A 235 2.04 4.33 -11.62
C ASN A 235 2.42 3.76 -12.98
N PHE A 236 2.05 2.51 -13.21
CA PHE A 236 2.06 1.92 -14.54
C PHE A 236 0.85 2.43 -15.33
N ILE A 237 1.09 2.91 -16.55
CA ILE A 237 0.02 3.36 -17.44
C ILE A 237 -0.20 2.28 -18.49
N ASP A 238 -1.38 1.69 -18.55
CA ASP A 238 -1.69 0.63 -19.50
C ASP A 238 -1.99 1.18 -20.91
N ASN A 239 -2.15 0.27 -21.86
CA ASN A 239 -2.50 0.58 -23.24
C ASN A 239 -3.88 1.27 -23.43
N LEU A 240 -4.68 1.33 -22.37
CA LEU A 240 -5.97 2.05 -22.34
C LEU A 240 -5.85 3.41 -21.63
N GLY A 241 -4.63 3.84 -21.28
CA GLY A 241 -4.37 5.08 -20.54
C GLY A 241 -4.82 5.04 -19.09
N LYS A 242 -4.97 3.85 -18.48
CA LYS A 242 -5.35 3.71 -17.08
C LYS A 242 -4.14 3.47 -16.19
N ALA A 243 -4.05 4.24 -15.11
CA ALA A 243 -3.01 4.13 -14.10
C ALA A 243 -3.28 2.98 -13.12
N SER A 244 -2.21 2.30 -12.70
CA SER A 244 -2.21 1.33 -11.60
C SER A 244 -0.96 1.54 -10.76
N ALA A 245 -1.12 1.70 -9.44
CA ALA A 245 -0.01 1.90 -8.54
C ALA A 245 0.85 0.63 -8.43
N LEU A 246 2.15 0.79 -8.61
CA LEU A 246 3.18 -0.25 -8.42
C LEU A 246 3.78 -0.16 -7.02
N SER A 247 4.05 1.05 -6.56
CA SER A 247 4.61 1.33 -5.25
C SER A 247 4.17 2.71 -4.78
N THR A 248 4.08 2.87 -3.48
CA THR A 248 3.71 4.15 -2.85
C THR A 248 4.35 4.27 -1.49
N ASP A 249 4.62 5.51 -1.08
CA ASP A 249 5.00 5.82 0.29
C ASP A 249 4.41 7.15 0.72
N GLN A 250 4.28 7.37 2.04
CA GLN A 250 3.62 8.55 2.57
C GLN A 250 4.14 8.90 3.97
N ILE A 251 4.08 10.18 4.32
CA ILE A 251 4.35 10.68 5.66
C ILE A 251 3.02 10.92 6.37
N ASP A 252 2.70 10.04 7.31
CA ASP A 252 1.51 10.11 8.16
C ASP A 252 1.82 10.94 9.41
N VAL A 253 1.00 11.94 9.69
CA VAL A 253 1.16 12.85 10.84
C VAL A 253 -0.01 12.77 11.83
N GLU A 254 -0.94 11.83 11.65
CA GLU A 254 -2.13 11.71 12.51
C GLU A 254 -2.18 10.41 13.29
N ASN A 255 -1.88 9.29 12.64
CA ASN A 255 -2.20 7.99 13.20
C ASN A 255 -1.31 7.63 14.40
N GLY A 256 -0.09 8.14 14.51
CA GLY A 256 0.73 8.01 15.71
C GLY A 256 -0.03 8.45 16.96
N ASN A 257 -0.55 9.67 16.95
CA ASN A 257 -1.34 10.21 18.06
C ASN A 257 -2.69 9.50 18.20
N ARG A 258 -3.37 9.21 17.10
CA ARG A 258 -4.69 8.54 17.14
C ARG A 258 -4.65 7.18 17.81
N TYR A 259 -3.59 6.42 17.61
CA TYR A 259 -3.41 5.09 18.19
C TYR A 259 -2.59 5.11 19.49
N GLY A 260 -2.22 6.28 19.98
CA GLY A 260 -1.43 6.42 21.23
C GLY A 260 -0.08 5.71 21.12
N ILE A 261 0.58 5.81 19.96
CA ILE A 261 1.90 5.22 19.74
C ILE A 261 2.94 6.17 20.32
N GLU A 262 3.69 5.70 21.32
CA GLU A 262 4.63 6.52 22.07
C GLU A 262 6.02 5.87 22.10
N PHE A 263 7.02 6.68 22.33
CA PHE A 263 8.38 6.23 22.64
C PHE A 263 8.90 6.97 23.89
N VAL A 264 9.85 6.37 24.55
CA VAL A 264 10.53 6.95 25.73
C VAL A 264 11.95 7.39 25.37
N ASP A 265 12.38 8.50 25.94
CA ASP A 265 13.73 9.06 25.78
C ASP A 265 14.83 8.21 26.48
#